data_f57b60476729e6a7a95118bffd0e23a6
#
_entry.id   f57b60476729e6a7a95118bffd0e23a6
#
_cell.length_a   1.000
_cell.length_b   1.000
_cell.length_c   1.000
_cell.angle_alpha   90.00
_cell.angle_beta   90.00
_cell.angle_gamma   90.00
#
_symmetry.space_group_name_H-M   'P 1'
#
loop_
_entity.id
_entity.type
_entity.pdbx_description
1 polymer ?
#
loop_
_entity_poly.entity_id
_entity_poly.type
_entity_poly.pdbx_seq_one_letter_code
_entity_poly.pdbx_strand_id
1 'polypeptide(L)'
;IHSMQAFSAKFKHNYRIGAIPNANEAYSHMNEQIIRLPAGETYNTFFEKKLMELPYYETHKIRKNATLGLEFMLSYGTSGLPKDFSVKEWMEKSKQFLMDQFGKENIASAVLHMDEGTPHIHAVIIPIKDGKLSARAFLPDRQAMRDLHTKYYQYTKEVGLEPENRYMHIQHQ
;
A
#
# COMPACT_ATOMS: atom_id res chain seq x y z
N ILE A 1 0.86 7.16 8.07
CA ILE A 1 2.24 7.10 8.62
C ILE A 1 2.70 8.52 8.89
N HIS A 2 3.03 8.83 10.15
CA HIS A 2 3.36 10.19 10.58
C HIS A 2 4.78 10.33 11.17
N SER A 3 5.56 9.27 11.17
CA SER A 3 6.93 9.33 11.70
C SER A 3 7.87 8.35 10.98
N MET A 4 9.17 8.62 11.10
CA MET A 4 10.22 7.72 10.59
C MET A 4 10.24 6.39 11.36
N GLN A 5 9.90 6.39 12.64
CA GLN A 5 9.75 5.17 13.44
C GLN A 5 8.60 4.30 12.93
N ALA A 6 7.47 4.93 12.54
CA ALA A 6 6.36 4.21 11.95
C ALA A 6 6.74 3.57 10.61
N PHE A 7 7.50 4.24 9.75
CA PHE A 7 8.06 3.62 8.55
C PHE A 7 8.92 2.40 8.88
N SER A 8 9.80 2.51 9.87
CA SER A 8 10.66 1.39 10.29
C SER A 8 9.84 0.19 10.79
N ALA A 9 8.79 0.44 11.58
CA ALA A 9 7.90 -0.61 12.05
C ALA A 9 7.15 -1.30 10.91
N LYS A 10 6.62 -0.51 9.96
CA LYS A 10 5.93 -1.04 8.78
C LYS A 10 6.88 -1.83 7.86
N PHE A 11 8.10 -1.34 7.69
CA PHE A 11 9.11 -2.06 6.92
C PHE A 11 9.40 -3.45 7.51
N LYS A 12 9.63 -3.52 8.83
CA LYS A 12 9.86 -4.81 9.52
C LYS A 12 8.67 -5.77 9.34
N HIS A 13 7.45 -5.27 9.51
CA HIS A 13 6.24 -6.08 9.32
C HIS A 13 6.11 -6.57 7.88
N ASN A 14 6.18 -5.67 6.90
CA ASN A 14 5.92 -5.98 5.50
C ASN A 14 7.00 -6.90 4.89
N TYR A 15 8.25 -6.76 5.34
CA TYR A 15 9.38 -7.57 4.86
C TYR A 15 9.74 -8.74 5.80
N ARG A 16 8.90 -9.02 6.80
CA ARG A 16 9.07 -10.16 7.73
C ARG A 16 10.43 -10.14 8.45
N ILE A 17 10.85 -8.97 8.92
CA ILE A 17 12.09 -8.80 9.67
C ILE A 17 11.83 -8.94 11.16
N GLY A 18 12.35 -10.03 11.74
CA GLY A 18 12.10 -10.41 13.12
C GLY A 18 10.82 -11.24 13.32
N ALA A 19 10.44 -11.49 14.55
CA ALA A 19 9.23 -12.23 14.87
C ALA A 19 7.97 -11.39 14.56
N ILE A 20 7.10 -11.92 13.73
CA ILE A 20 5.85 -11.27 13.35
C ILE A 20 4.69 -12.05 14.01
N PRO A 21 3.96 -11.44 14.95
CA PRO A 21 2.78 -12.06 15.52
C PRO A 21 1.77 -12.44 14.44
N ASN A 22 1.16 -13.63 14.60
CA ASN A 22 0.15 -14.18 13.69
C ASN A 22 0.62 -14.60 12.29
N ALA A 23 1.89 -14.43 11.94
CA ALA A 23 2.44 -14.96 10.70
C ALA A 23 2.78 -16.46 10.89
N ASN A 24 2.41 -17.27 9.91
CA ASN A 24 2.81 -18.68 9.85
C ASN A 24 4.04 -18.81 8.95
N GLU A 25 5.19 -19.01 9.55
CA GLU A 25 6.48 -19.11 8.86
C GLU A 25 6.48 -20.17 7.74
N ALA A 26 5.68 -21.25 7.88
CA ALA A 26 5.57 -22.28 6.85
C ALA A 26 5.04 -21.75 5.51
N TYR A 27 4.29 -20.64 5.51
CA TYR A 27 3.73 -20.02 4.32
C TYR A 27 4.44 -18.73 3.90
N SER A 28 5.44 -18.27 4.65
CA SER A 28 6.16 -17.01 4.34
C SER A 28 6.86 -17.05 2.97
N HIS A 29 7.23 -18.24 2.48
CA HIS A 29 7.81 -18.40 1.14
C HIS A 29 6.82 -18.08 0.00
N MET A 30 5.52 -18.00 0.29
CA MET A 30 4.47 -17.64 -0.66
C MET A 30 4.22 -16.12 -0.72
N ASN A 31 4.84 -15.35 0.18
CA ASN A 31 4.77 -13.89 0.15
C ASN A 31 5.48 -13.37 -1.09
N GLU A 32 4.93 -12.33 -1.71
CA GLU A 32 5.45 -11.81 -2.98
C GLU A 32 5.56 -10.28 -2.95
N GLN A 33 6.68 -9.78 -3.43
CA GLN A 33 6.87 -8.34 -3.66
C GLN A 33 6.31 -7.98 -5.04
N ILE A 34 5.13 -7.39 -5.07
CA ILE A 34 4.41 -6.98 -6.29
C ILE A 34 5.04 -5.72 -6.89
N ILE A 35 5.34 -4.74 -6.03
CA ILE A 35 6.11 -3.55 -6.34
C ILE A 35 7.26 -3.53 -5.35
N ARG A 36 8.49 -3.56 -5.87
CA ARG A 36 9.69 -3.69 -5.06
C ARG A 36 10.27 -2.34 -4.69
N LEU A 37 10.74 -2.23 -3.46
CA LEU A 37 11.71 -1.17 -3.12
C LEU A 37 12.97 -1.34 -3.97
N PRO A 38 13.64 -0.25 -4.32
CA PRO A 38 15.00 -0.33 -4.87
C PRO A 38 15.92 -1.14 -3.95
N ALA A 39 16.88 -1.84 -4.54
CA ALA A 39 17.78 -2.73 -3.81
C ALA A 39 18.51 -1.97 -2.68
N GLY A 40 18.51 -2.57 -1.48
CA GLY A 40 19.14 -2.01 -0.28
C GLY A 40 18.39 -0.87 0.39
N GLU A 41 17.23 -0.47 -0.11
CA GLU A 41 16.42 0.59 0.50
C GLU A 41 15.43 0.06 1.54
N THR A 42 15.09 0.95 2.48
CA THR A 42 14.00 0.83 3.42
C THR A 42 12.94 1.89 3.10
N TYR A 43 11.79 1.89 3.78
CA TYR A 43 10.82 2.97 3.63
C TYR A 43 11.38 4.33 4.03
N ASN A 44 12.24 4.35 5.05
CA ASN A 44 12.91 5.58 5.49
C ASN A 44 13.81 6.15 4.40
N THR A 45 14.70 5.34 3.84
CA THR A 45 15.64 5.80 2.80
C THR A 45 14.91 6.16 1.51
N PHE A 46 13.88 5.41 1.12
CA PHE A 46 13.04 5.73 -0.03
C PHE A 46 12.35 7.10 0.16
N PHE A 47 11.75 7.35 1.33
CA PHE A 47 11.13 8.62 1.67
C PHE A 47 12.14 9.78 1.61
N GLU A 48 13.29 9.63 2.26
CA GLU A 48 14.34 10.67 2.29
C GLU A 48 14.82 11.02 0.88
N LYS A 49 15.09 10.02 0.04
CA LYS A 49 15.50 10.24 -1.36
C LYS A 49 14.42 10.96 -2.16
N LYS A 50 13.15 10.57 -2.00
CA LYS A 50 12.03 11.25 -2.65
C LYS A 50 11.97 12.73 -2.29
N LEU A 51 12.13 13.08 -1.03
CA LEU A 51 12.11 14.47 -0.60
C LEU A 51 13.30 15.26 -1.09
N MET A 52 14.49 14.65 -1.13
CA MET A 52 15.70 15.29 -1.65
C MET A 52 15.58 15.68 -3.14
N GLU A 53 14.76 14.97 -3.91
CA GLU A 53 14.49 15.26 -5.31
C GLU A 53 13.48 16.41 -5.50
N LEU A 54 12.86 16.92 -4.44
CA LEU A 54 11.82 17.95 -4.50
C LEU A 54 12.39 19.33 -4.14
N PRO A 55 12.50 20.27 -5.10
CA PRO A 55 13.04 21.63 -4.85
C PRO A 55 12.33 22.37 -3.72
N TYR A 56 11.05 22.11 -3.50
CA TYR A 56 10.28 22.71 -2.41
C TYR A 56 10.96 22.53 -1.04
N TYR A 57 11.57 21.35 -0.78
CA TYR A 57 12.17 21.04 0.51
C TYR A 57 13.62 21.52 0.66
N GLU A 58 14.21 22.14 -0.37
CA GLU A 58 15.46 22.90 -0.23
C GLU A 58 15.29 24.11 0.67
N THR A 59 14.10 24.71 0.66
CA THR A 59 13.78 25.95 1.40
C THR A 59 12.67 25.79 2.44
N HIS A 60 11.92 24.70 2.40
CA HIS A 60 10.79 24.47 3.31
C HIS A 60 11.01 23.22 4.16
N LYS A 61 10.63 23.30 5.42
CA LYS A 61 10.63 22.14 6.33
C LYS A 61 9.32 21.36 6.23
N ILE A 62 9.41 20.07 6.47
CA ILE A 62 8.23 19.22 6.63
C ILE A 62 7.47 19.70 7.87
N ARG A 63 6.17 19.90 7.75
CA ARG A 63 5.32 20.28 8.89
C ARG A 63 5.31 19.17 9.94
N LYS A 64 5.30 19.53 11.22
CA LYS A 64 5.34 18.59 12.34
C LYS A 64 4.24 17.50 12.30
N ASN A 65 3.07 17.84 11.79
CA ASN A 65 1.91 16.94 11.68
C ASN A 65 1.66 16.48 10.24
N ALA A 66 2.68 16.48 9.39
CA ALA A 66 2.54 16.00 8.03
C ALA A 66 2.28 14.49 8.00
N THR A 67 1.42 14.04 7.09
CA THR A 67 1.33 12.63 6.72
C THR A 67 2.49 12.32 5.78
N LEU A 68 3.43 11.52 6.25
CA LEU A 68 4.64 11.16 5.51
C LEU A 68 4.39 10.04 4.50
N GLY A 69 3.48 9.13 4.84
CA GLY A 69 3.11 8.00 4.00
C GLY A 69 1.68 7.55 4.25
N LEU A 70 1.10 6.91 3.25
CA LEU A 70 -0.18 6.21 3.34
C LEU A 70 0.08 4.72 3.26
N GLU A 71 -0.60 3.93 4.07
CA GLU A 71 -0.60 2.49 3.93
C GLU A 71 -1.99 2.00 3.56
N PHE A 72 -2.05 1.25 2.47
CA PHE A 72 -3.26 0.58 2.02
C PHE A 72 -3.12 -0.91 2.26
N MET A 73 -4.14 -1.51 2.84
CA MET A 73 -4.30 -2.95 2.90
C MET A 73 -5.43 -3.35 1.96
N LEU A 74 -5.12 -4.13 0.94
CA LEU A 74 -6.08 -4.69 -0.01
C LEU A 74 -6.24 -6.17 0.26
N SER A 75 -7.47 -6.63 0.33
CA SER A 75 -7.78 -8.03 0.62
C SER A 75 -9.07 -8.44 -0.09
N TYR A 76 -9.43 -9.71 0.03
CA TYR A 76 -10.70 -10.25 -0.44
C TYR A 76 -11.29 -11.24 0.58
N GLY A 77 -12.62 -11.35 0.61
CA GLY A 77 -13.30 -12.38 1.39
C GLY A 77 -13.18 -13.75 0.70
N THR A 78 -12.99 -14.79 1.48
CA THR A 78 -12.89 -16.16 0.95
C THR A 78 -14.24 -16.79 0.67
N SER A 79 -15.33 -16.22 1.19
CA SER A 79 -16.70 -16.70 0.99
C SER A 79 -17.25 -16.21 -0.35
N GLY A 80 -17.86 -17.10 -1.11
CA GLY A 80 -18.52 -16.76 -2.38
C GLY A 80 -17.60 -16.49 -3.55
N LEU A 81 -16.30 -16.86 -3.45
CA LEU A 81 -15.37 -16.71 -4.56
C LEU A 81 -15.76 -17.62 -5.73
N PRO A 82 -15.57 -17.16 -6.99
CA PRO A 82 -15.68 -18.04 -8.16
C PRO A 82 -14.73 -19.23 -8.05
N LYS A 83 -15.13 -20.38 -8.62
CA LYS A 83 -14.29 -21.58 -8.62
C LYS A 83 -12.94 -21.40 -9.33
N ASP A 84 -12.92 -20.51 -10.29
CA ASP A 84 -11.73 -20.15 -11.09
C ASP A 84 -11.03 -18.89 -10.61
N PHE A 85 -11.35 -18.41 -9.38
CA PHE A 85 -10.71 -17.23 -8.82
C PHE A 85 -9.19 -17.40 -8.76
N SER A 86 -8.48 -16.43 -9.31
CA SER A 86 -7.01 -16.42 -9.38
C SER A 86 -6.44 -15.32 -8.49
N VAL A 87 -5.70 -15.70 -7.46
CA VAL A 87 -4.94 -14.77 -6.60
C VAL A 87 -3.97 -13.93 -7.45
N LYS A 88 -3.35 -14.54 -8.45
CA LYS A 88 -2.42 -13.84 -9.36
C LYS A 88 -3.13 -12.74 -10.15
N GLU A 89 -4.29 -13.02 -10.72
CA GLU A 89 -5.06 -12.01 -11.46
C GLU A 89 -5.55 -10.89 -10.54
N TRP A 90 -6.03 -11.22 -9.34
CA TRP A 90 -6.39 -10.23 -8.34
C TRP A 90 -5.20 -9.35 -7.95
N MET A 91 -4.03 -9.93 -7.78
CA MET A 91 -2.79 -9.23 -7.47
C MET A 91 -2.41 -8.24 -8.58
N GLU A 92 -2.48 -8.66 -9.86
CA GLU A 92 -2.20 -7.79 -11.00
C GLU A 92 -3.20 -6.63 -11.12
N LYS A 93 -4.49 -6.88 -10.91
CA LYS A 93 -5.52 -5.83 -10.88
C LYS A 93 -5.32 -4.85 -9.72
N SER A 94 -4.95 -5.35 -8.56
CA SER A 94 -4.63 -4.53 -7.38
C SER A 94 -3.40 -3.66 -7.64
N LYS A 95 -2.35 -4.20 -8.25
CA LYS A 95 -1.17 -3.46 -8.68
C LYS A 95 -1.53 -2.34 -9.66
N GLN A 96 -2.31 -2.64 -10.68
CA GLN A 96 -2.74 -1.66 -11.67
C GLN A 96 -3.55 -0.53 -11.01
N PHE A 97 -4.49 -0.88 -10.14
CA PHE A 97 -5.24 0.09 -9.36
C PHE A 97 -4.33 1.05 -8.57
N LEU A 98 -3.37 0.51 -7.83
CA LEU A 98 -2.44 1.33 -7.04
C LEU A 98 -1.63 2.28 -7.93
N MET A 99 -1.12 1.78 -9.05
CA MET A 99 -0.32 2.57 -9.99
C MET A 99 -1.14 3.68 -10.65
N ASP A 100 -2.37 3.40 -11.04
CA ASP A 100 -3.26 4.37 -11.69
C ASP A 100 -3.75 5.45 -10.71
N GLN A 101 -3.97 5.10 -9.45
CA GLN A 101 -4.48 6.06 -8.46
C GLN A 101 -3.38 6.96 -7.86
N PHE A 102 -2.18 6.44 -7.66
CA PHE A 102 -1.14 7.13 -6.89
C PHE A 102 0.11 7.48 -7.69
N GLY A 103 0.28 6.88 -8.85
CA GLY A 103 1.51 6.97 -9.63
C GLY A 103 2.57 5.99 -9.13
N LYS A 104 3.19 5.25 -10.05
CA LYS A 104 4.22 4.24 -9.73
C LYS A 104 5.37 4.85 -8.92
N GLU A 105 5.77 6.07 -9.25
CA GLU A 105 6.87 6.80 -8.62
C GLU A 105 6.64 7.12 -7.14
N ASN A 106 5.38 7.17 -6.71
CA ASN A 106 4.98 7.43 -5.34
C ASN A 106 4.86 6.16 -4.49
N ILE A 107 4.87 4.99 -5.11
CA ILE A 107 4.69 3.72 -4.41
C ILE A 107 6.06 3.21 -3.98
N ALA A 108 6.31 3.19 -2.66
CA ALA A 108 7.53 2.63 -2.10
C ALA A 108 7.58 1.12 -2.29
N SER A 109 6.51 0.42 -1.95
CA SER A 109 6.34 -1.01 -2.22
C SER A 109 4.89 -1.44 -2.14
N ALA A 110 4.62 -2.62 -2.72
CA ALA A 110 3.41 -3.39 -2.46
C ALA A 110 3.81 -4.86 -2.26
N VAL A 111 3.45 -5.43 -1.14
CA VAL A 111 3.83 -6.80 -0.73
C VAL A 111 2.59 -7.62 -0.46
N LEU A 112 2.49 -8.77 -1.12
CA LEU A 112 1.47 -9.78 -0.84
C LEU A 112 1.91 -10.64 0.33
N HIS A 113 1.06 -10.74 1.35
CA HIS A 113 1.21 -11.66 2.46
C HIS A 113 0.23 -12.83 2.31
N MET A 114 0.79 -14.04 2.26
CA MET A 114 0.05 -15.30 2.22
C MET A 114 0.18 -16.10 3.51
N ASP A 115 0.97 -15.61 4.44
CA ASP A 115 1.35 -16.26 5.69
C ASP A 115 0.48 -15.86 6.90
N GLU A 116 -0.54 -15.06 6.68
CA GLU A 116 -1.57 -14.72 7.66
C GLU A 116 -2.93 -15.25 7.18
N GLY A 117 -3.96 -15.17 8.00
CA GLY A 117 -5.25 -15.85 7.79
C GLY A 117 -5.90 -15.65 6.43
N THR A 118 -5.95 -14.41 5.91
CA THR A 118 -6.47 -14.12 4.57
C THR A 118 -5.39 -13.43 3.76
N PRO A 119 -5.19 -13.80 2.49
CA PRO A 119 -4.25 -13.11 1.61
C PRO A 119 -4.55 -11.62 1.54
N HIS A 120 -3.52 -10.79 1.69
CA HIS A 120 -3.66 -9.35 1.65
C HIS A 120 -2.39 -8.67 1.16
N ILE A 121 -2.56 -7.49 0.56
CA ILE A 121 -1.48 -6.66 0.04
C ILE A 121 -1.30 -5.47 0.96
N HIS A 122 -0.09 -5.24 1.43
CA HIS A 122 0.33 -3.99 2.06
C HIS A 122 1.03 -3.11 1.03
N ALA A 123 0.46 -1.95 0.74
CA ALA A 123 1.06 -0.96 -0.14
C ALA A 123 1.41 0.31 0.65
N VAL A 124 2.65 0.76 0.53
CA VAL A 124 3.12 2.00 1.16
C VAL A 124 3.40 3.04 0.08
N ILE A 125 2.74 4.18 0.21
CA ILE A 125 2.75 5.28 -0.74
C ILE A 125 3.27 6.53 -0.08
N ILE A 126 4.21 7.21 -0.75
CA ILE A 126 4.64 8.55 -0.37
C ILE A 126 3.78 9.54 -1.15
N PRO A 127 2.87 10.27 -0.50
CA PRO A 127 1.83 11.04 -1.20
C PRO A 127 2.38 12.37 -1.73
N ILE A 128 3.15 12.32 -2.81
CA ILE A 128 3.70 13.50 -3.46
C ILE A 128 2.76 13.96 -4.57
N LYS A 129 2.36 15.21 -4.51
CA LYS A 129 1.55 15.88 -5.51
C LYS A 129 2.06 17.31 -5.70
N ASP A 130 2.21 17.73 -6.97
CA ASP A 130 2.68 19.08 -7.31
C ASP A 130 3.98 19.47 -6.57
N GLY A 131 4.93 18.54 -6.53
CA GLY A 131 6.27 18.74 -5.97
C GLY A 131 6.36 18.79 -4.46
N LYS A 132 5.33 18.35 -3.71
CA LYS A 132 5.35 18.32 -2.24
C LYS A 132 4.48 17.21 -1.64
N LEU A 133 4.72 16.89 -0.38
CA LEU A 133 3.87 15.99 0.40
C LEU A 133 2.46 16.56 0.52
N SER A 134 1.47 15.82 0.03
CA SER A 134 0.08 16.22 0.07
C SER A 134 -0.87 15.01 0.12
N ALA A 135 -0.98 14.37 1.28
CA ALA A 135 -1.95 13.28 1.47
C ALA A 135 -3.38 13.72 1.15
N ARG A 136 -3.73 14.98 1.47
CA ARG A 136 -5.04 15.56 1.17
C ARG A 136 -5.33 15.72 -0.32
N ALA A 137 -4.31 15.80 -1.17
CA ALA A 137 -4.52 15.83 -2.63
C ALA A 137 -5.06 14.49 -3.16
N PHE A 138 -4.76 13.39 -2.48
CA PHE A 138 -5.26 12.06 -2.83
C PHE A 138 -6.53 11.69 -2.06
N LEU A 139 -6.63 12.09 -0.79
CA LEU A 139 -7.70 11.73 0.12
C LEU A 139 -8.17 12.98 0.89
N PRO A 140 -8.87 13.91 0.22
CA PRO A 140 -9.30 15.15 0.85
C PRO A 140 -10.36 14.93 1.93
N ASP A 141 -11.24 13.93 1.75
CA ASP A 141 -12.39 13.71 2.61
C ASP A 141 -12.91 12.25 2.54
N ARG A 142 -13.99 11.99 3.27
CA ARG A 142 -14.65 10.69 3.30
C ARG A 142 -15.29 10.29 1.96
N GLN A 143 -15.68 11.26 1.14
CA GLN A 143 -16.24 10.96 -0.17
C GLN A 143 -15.15 10.41 -1.10
N ALA A 144 -13.97 11.02 -1.12
CA ALA A 144 -12.82 10.52 -1.87
C ALA A 144 -12.45 9.08 -1.47
N MET A 145 -12.59 8.74 -0.19
CA MET A 145 -12.41 7.36 0.29
C MET A 145 -13.44 6.40 -0.31
N ARG A 146 -14.71 6.79 -0.32
CA ARG A 146 -15.78 5.99 -0.95
C ARG A 146 -15.55 5.82 -2.44
N ASP A 147 -15.17 6.90 -3.11
CA ASP A 147 -14.87 6.88 -4.55
C ASP A 147 -13.69 5.96 -4.87
N LEU A 148 -12.69 5.94 -4.00
CA LEU A 148 -11.54 5.04 -4.13
C LEU A 148 -11.96 3.57 -4.00
N HIS A 149 -12.85 3.24 -3.05
CA HIS A 149 -13.45 1.92 -2.93
C HIS A 149 -14.24 1.52 -4.19
N THR A 150 -15.02 2.44 -4.74
CA THR A 150 -15.77 2.22 -5.98
C THR A 150 -14.85 1.96 -7.15
N LYS A 151 -13.77 2.72 -7.27
CA LYS A 151 -12.73 2.50 -8.29
C LYS A 151 -12.06 1.15 -8.13
N TYR A 152 -11.69 0.77 -6.91
CA TYR A 152 -11.10 -0.54 -6.65
C TYR A 152 -12.02 -1.69 -7.09
N TYR A 153 -13.33 -1.55 -6.86
CA TYR A 153 -14.30 -2.51 -7.39
C TYR A 153 -14.27 -2.61 -8.91
N GLN A 154 -14.13 -1.52 -9.64
CA GLN A 154 -14.07 -1.54 -11.10
C GLN A 154 -12.91 -2.37 -11.62
N TYR A 155 -11.78 -2.41 -10.91
CA TYR A 155 -10.64 -3.28 -11.23
C TYR A 155 -10.87 -4.74 -10.85
N THR A 156 -11.44 -4.99 -9.70
CA THR A 156 -11.55 -6.35 -9.14
C THR A 156 -12.79 -7.13 -9.55
N LYS A 157 -13.84 -6.47 -10.06
CA LYS A 157 -15.02 -7.16 -10.62
C LYS A 157 -14.67 -8.10 -11.79
N GLU A 158 -13.64 -7.77 -12.56
CA GLU A 158 -13.19 -8.58 -13.70
C GLU A 158 -12.60 -9.92 -13.26
N VAL A 159 -12.10 -10.03 -12.04
CA VAL A 159 -11.62 -11.28 -11.43
C VAL A 159 -12.68 -11.96 -10.56
N GLY A 160 -13.93 -11.49 -10.61
CA GLY A 160 -15.09 -12.09 -9.97
C GLY A 160 -15.31 -11.69 -8.52
N LEU A 161 -14.71 -10.60 -8.05
CA LEU A 161 -15.00 -10.07 -6.70
C LEU A 161 -16.24 -9.17 -6.73
N GLU A 162 -17.23 -9.55 -5.92
CA GLU A 162 -18.39 -8.72 -5.64
C GLU A 162 -18.08 -7.66 -4.57
N PRO A 163 -18.91 -6.60 -4.42
CA PRO A 163 -18.66 -5.55 -3.45
C PRO A 163 -18.43 -6.03 -2.02
N GLU A 164 -19.14 -7.08 -1.60
CA GLU A 164 -19.04 -7.68 -0.27
C GLU A 164 -17.78 -8.52 -0.06
N ASN A 165 -17.11 -8.96 -1.13
CA ASN A 165 -15.94 -9.84 -1.05
C ASN A 165 -14.61 -9.09 -1.15
N ARG A 166 -14.64 -7.78 -1.43
CA ARG A 166 -13.44 -6.98 -1.51
C ARG A 166 -13.26 -6.14 -0.26
N TYR A 167 -12.02 -6.01 0.15
CA TYR A 167 -11.67 -5.18 1.30
C TYR A 167 -10.51 -4.25 0.95
N MET A 168 -10.67 -3.00 1.29
CA MET A 168 -9.60 -2.03 1.28
C MET A 168 -9.65 -1.26 2.60
N HIS A 169 -8.52 -1.21 3.28
CA HIS A 169 -8.36 -0.45 4.51
C HIS A 169 -7.18 0.50 4.38
N ILE A 170 -7.37 1.74 4.80
CA ILE A 170 -6.31 2.72 4.87
C ILE A 170 -5.98 2.92 6.33
N GLN A 171 -4.76 2.60 6.70
CA GLN A 171 -4.30 2.78 8.07
C GLN A 171 -3.97 4.25 8.31
N HIS A 172 -4.79 4.86 9.13
CA HIS A 172 -4.55 6.17 9.73
C HIS A 172 -3.96 5.95 11.13
N GLN A 173 -2.66 6.04 11.27
CA GLN A 173 -1.99 6.11 12.56
C GLN A 173 -1.01 7.27 12.57
#